data_b8ac588073e3133db46e57ea245c24e4
#
_entry.id   b8ac588073e3133db46e57ea245c24e4
#
_cell.length_a   1.000
_cell.length_b   1.000
_cell.length_c   1.000
_cell.angle_alpha   90.00
_cell.angle_beta   90.00
_cell.angle_gamma   90.00
#
_symmetry.space_group_name_H-M   'P 1'
#
loop_
_entity.id
_entity.type
_entity.pdbx_description
1 polymer ?
#
loop_
_entity_poly.entity_id
_entity_poly.type
_entity_poly.pdbx_seq_one_letter_code
_entity_poly.pdbx_strand_id
1 'polypeptide(L)'
;MKKRVWLFCIFIGCLTCSACAGIQETAKPVSTVPLEQDTLEMEPDFSYAVQPQQPHILIDQAGYQCQDKKIAFFYGNELNETFEIRREETEEVVYEGTLGQVKEVDGQMLYTGIFTDFVEEGDYYIHQEQVGDSYSFSITKSIYNQKYKQLENILLKEKYTFVTDQAYVLANYMFIDEMFEETWTNISYIRAKVETLLNSQNIVTGAFYSEILDKPVDTEVYEGEISLSTTAQMAGVLAQYAYLYREAEDPIFINQCLQAAQKAYKYVEKYRDNTDTDAWYFAAVQLYRATRQYKYRTAILEYDTLPVESRSSTAQGYTILADFTYLSTPYGTDYTRCAVLLDSYLDKAQNISTNSSRENFYVLEDLDTMSDKEILEDMVILGVVNHVLSGQEYAGAQKNYIHYLSGVNEERRDFMTETIVIEEGTDCIDTANATKLLVVYGNLYEGIEVGDNN
;
A
#
# COMPACT_ATOMS: atom_id res chain seq x y z
N MET A 1 18.88 -23.70 -7.85
CA MET A 1 18.85 -25.01 -7.11
C MET A 1 19.78 -24.92 -5.91
N LYS A 2 19.24 -24.73 -4.69
CA LYS A 2 19.83 -25.14 -3.41
C LYS A 2 18.77 -25.01 -2.34
N LYS A 3 18.09 -26.14 -2.05
CA LYS A 3 17.17 -26.31 -0.92
C LYS A 3 17.98 -26.27 0.37
N ARG A 4 17.60 -25.41 1.31
CA ARG A 4 18.04 -25.49 2.71
C ARG A 4 17.02 -26.25 3.53
N VAL A 5 17.44 -27.42 3.96
CA VAL A 5 16.74 -28.29 4.90
C VAL A 5 17.05 -27.79 6.31
N TRP A 6 16.02 -27.50 7.11
CA TRP A 6 16.15 -27.27 8.54
C TRP A 6 15.99 -28.59 9.28
N LEU A 7 17.03 -28.97 10.03
CA LEU A 7 17.05 -30.14 10.88
C LEU A 7 16.54 -29.72 12.27
N PHE A 8 15.44 -30.32 12.70
CA PHE A 8 14.99 -30.27 14.10
C PHE A 8 15.73 -31.35 14.92
N CYS A 9 16.52 -30.95 15.90
CA CYS A 9 17.09 -31.84 16.89
C CYS A 9 16.10 -32.03 18.03
N ILE A 10 15.55 -33.22 18.15
CA ILE A 10 14.79 -33.68 19.32
C ILE A 10 15.80 -34.21 20.33
N PHE A 11 15.87 -33.59 21.51
CA PHE A 11 16.58 -34.14 22.66
C PHE A 11 15.67 -35.08 23.45
N ILE A 12 15.97 -36.38 23.39
CA ILE A 12 15.42 -37.40 24.28
C ILE A 12 16.41 -37.54 25.44
N GLY A 13 15.98 -37.16 26.61
CA GLY A 13 16.71 -37.42 27.84
C GLY A 13 16.23 -38.71 28.49
N CYS A 14 17.05 -39.75 28.44
CA CYS A 14 16.90 -40.95 29.25
C CYS A 14 17.29 -40.65 30.69
N LEU A 15 16.44 -41.04 31.62
CA LEU A 15 16.83 -41.24 33.02
C LEU A 15 16.57 -42.70 33.37
N THR A 16 17.66 -43.34 33.72
CA THR A 16 17.76 -44.74 34.13
C THR A 16 17.55 -44.89 35.64
N CYS A 17 16.97 -46.02 35.96
CA CYS A 17 16.74 -46.76 37.21
C CYS A 17 17.81 -46.67 38.27
N SER A 18 17.38 -46.83 39.53
CA SER A 18 17.83 -47.85 40.50
C SER A 18 16.87 -47.88 41.71
N ALA A 19 16.19 -48.84 41.92
CA ALA A 19 16.31 -50.17 42.59
C ALA A 19 16.29 -50.08 44.15
N CYS A 20 15.37 -50.93 44.66
CA CYS A 20 15.37 -51.67 45.92
C CYS A 20 14.97 -51.02 47.23
N ALA A 21 13.88 -51.46 47.82
CA ALA A 21 13.82 -52.46 48.86
C ALA A 21 12.40 -52.58 49.45
N GLY A 22 11.95 -53.77 49.67
CA GLY A 22 10.61 -54.11 50.15
C GLY A 22 10.44 -53.98 51.62
N ILE A 23 9.17 -53.77 52.03
CA ILE A 23 8.65 -54.17 53.35
C ILE A 23 7.24 -54.66 53.13
N GLN A 24 6.98 -55.91 53.54
CA GLN A 24 5.67 -56.50 53.70
C GLN A 24 5.00 -55.92 54.93
N GLU A 25 3.78 -55.48 54.84
CA GLU A 25 2.87 -55.41 55.97
C GLU A 25 1.42 -55.70 55.54
N THR A 26 0.80 -56.44 56.38
CA THR A 26 -0.43 -57.18 56.47
C THR A 26 -1.70 -56.43 56.14
N ALA A 27 -2.60 -57.11 55.43
CA ALA A 27 -3.98 -56.72 55.10
C ALA A 27 -4.89 -56.62 56.32
N LYS A 28 -5.67 -55.50 56.38
CA LYS A 28 -6.89 -55.39 57.14
C LYS A 28 -8.09 -55.25 56.19
N PRO A 29 -9.26 -55.80 56.53
CA PRO A 29 -10.38 -55.86 55.61
C PRO A 29 -11.01 -54.47 55.46
N VAL A 30 -11.20 -54.10 54.21
CA VAL A 30 -11.89 -52.84 53.81
C VAL A 30 -13.39 -53.06 53.79
N SER A 31 -14.07 -52.19 54.53
CA SER A 31 -15.51 -51.99 54.48
C SER A 31 -15.93 -51.54 53.08
N THR A 32 -16.87 -52.26 52.46
CA THR A 32 -17.51 -51.90 51.18
C THR A 32 -18.47 -50.75 51.42
N VAL A 33 -18.05 -49.54 51.03
CA VAL A 33 -18.97 -48.42 50.77
C VAL A 33 -19.35 -48.49 49.30
N PRO A 34 -20.63 -48.40 48.88
CA PRO A 34 -21.02 -48.35 47.50
C PRO A 34 -20.45 -47.04 46.88
N LEU A 35 -19.65 -47.20 45.84
CA LEU A 35 -19.30 -46.10 44.95
C LEU A 35 -20.59 -45.73 44.20
N GLU A 36 -21.17 -44.57 44.50
CA GLU A 36 -22.02 -43.85 43.56
C GLU A 36 -21.14 -43.59 42.33
N GLN A 37 -21.52 -44.20 41.21
CA GLN A 37 -21.00 -43.83 39.90
C GLN A 37 -21.56 -42.46 39.56
N ASP A 38 -20.82 -41.41 39.89
CA ASP A 38 -20.94 -40.15 39.14
C ASP A 38 -20.52 -40.42 37.72
N THR A 39 -21.51 -40.68 36.89
CA THR A 39 -21.35 -40.60 35.43
C THR A 39 -21.21 -39.13 35.12
N LEU A 40 -19.98 -38.58 35.21
CA LEU A 40 -19.63 -37.38 34.49
C LEU A 40 -19.86 -37.74 33.01
N GLU A 41 -21.01 -37.37 32.46
CA GLU A 41 -21.16 -37.20 31.04
C GLU A 41 -20.14 -36.11 30.63
N MET A 42 -18.96 -36.56 30.23
CA MET A 42 -18.08 -35.69 29.47
C MET A 42 -18.80 -35.41 28.16
N GLU A 43 -19.45 -34.24 28.06
CA GLU A 43 -19.82 -33.74 26.75
C GLU A 43 -18.53 -33.69 25.92
N PRO A 44 -18.51 -34.37 24.76
CA PRO A 44 -17.35 -34.29 23.90
C PRO A 44 -17.19 -32.81 23.49
N ASP A 45 -16.09 -32.20 23.92
CA ASP A 45 -15.70 -30.88 23.47
C ASP A 45 -15.25 -30.97 21.99
N PHE A 46 -16.24 -31.02 21.11
CA PHE A 46 -16.02 -30.88 19.67
C PHE A 46 -15.94 -29.37 19.34
N SER A 47 -14.89 -28.73 19.76
CA SER A 47 -14.54 -27.46 19.17
C SER A 47 -14.01 -27.70 17.76
N TYR A 48 -14.91 -27.96 16.82
CA TYR A 48 -14.59 -27.75 15.43
C TYR A 48 -14.41 -26.25 15.23
N ALA A 49 -13.19 -25.80 15.05
CA ALA A 49 -12.95 -24.56 14.38
C ALA A 49 -13.45 -24.74 12.93
N VAL A 50 -14.72 -24.43 12.72
CA VAL A 50 -15.26 -24.31 11.37
C VAL A 50 -14.44 -23.20 10.73
N GLN A 51 -13.56 -23.53 9.80
CA GLN A 51 -12.91 -22.50 9.00
C GLN A 51 -14.04 -21.73 8.32
N PRO A 52 -14.05 -20.40 8.40
CA PRO A 52 -15.08 -19.63 7.73
C PRO A 52 -15.06 -20.00 6.26
N GLN A 53 -16.20 -20.46 5.76
CA GLN A 53 -16.33 -20.85 4.37
C GLN A 53 -16.24 -19.56 3.54
N GLN A 54 -15.29 -19.47 2.65
CA GLN A 54 -15.15 -18.29 1.79
C GLN A 54 -16.40 -18.14 0.91
N PRO A 55 -16.98 -16.95 0.79
CA PRO A 55 -18.14 -16.71 -0.06
C PRO A 55 -17.88 -17.11 -1.51
N HIS A 56 -18.92 -17.62 -2.18
CA HIS A 56 -18.89 -17.92 -3.61
C HIS A 56 -19.19 -16.70 -4.49
N ILE A 57 -19.51 -15.58 -3.85
CA ILE A 57 -19.81 -14.30 -4.51
C ILE A 57 -18.65 -13.35 -4.25
N LEU A 58 -18.01 -12.89 -5.31
CA LEU A 58 -16.89 -11.97 -5.28
C LEU A 58 -17.40 -10.54 -5.48
N ILE A 59 -17.07 -9.66 -4.55
CA ILE A 59 -17.38 -8.25 -4.60
C ILE A 59 -16.19 -7.43 -4.11
N ASP A 60 -16.19 -6.14 -4.39
CA ASP A 60 -15.25 -5.20 -3.78
C ASP A 60 -15.64 -4.98 -2.31
N GLN A 61 -14.84 -5.51 -1.39
CA GLN A 61 -15.07 -5.42 0.05
C GLN A 61 -14.69 -4.03 0.60
N ALA A 62 -13.86 -3.26 -0.13
CA ALA A 62 -13.57 -1.87 0.22
C ALA A 62 -14.73 -0.92 -0.08
N GLY A 63 -15.66 -1.34 -0.95
CA GLY A 63 -16.88 -0.63 -1.32
C GLY A 63 -16.82 0.05 -2.68
N TYR A 64 -17.95 0.64 -3.06
CA TYR A 64 -18.15 1.28 -4.37
C TYR A 64 -18.56 2.74 -4.23
N GLN A 65 -18.11 3.58 -5.17
CA GLN A 65 -18.72 4.89 -5.35
C GLN A 65 -20.07 4.75 -6.06
N CYS A 66 -21.07 5.58 -5.70
CA CYS A 66 -22.44 5.45 -6.22
C CYS A 66 -22.52 5.31 -7.74
N GLN A 67 -21.70 6.06 -8.47
CA GLN A 67 -21.74 6.11 -9.94
C GLN A 67 -20.74 5.15 -10.61
N ASP A 68 -19.97 4.39 -9.84
CA ASP A 68 -19.03 3.45 -10.40
C ASP A 68 -19.74 2.27 -11.07
N LYS A 69 -19.04 1.64 -12.01
CA LYS A 69 -19.43 0.35 -12.55
C LYS A 69 -19.33 -0.69 -11.44
N LYS A 70 -20.46 -1.33 -11.12
CA LYS A 70 -20.55 -2.34 -10.06
C LYS A 70 -20.86 -3.71 -10.65
N ILE A 71 -19.93 -4.65 -10.47
CA ILE A 71 -20.11 -6.03 -10.93
C ILE A 71 -19.73 -6.97 -9.78
N ALA A 72 -20.58 -7.96 -9.55
CA ALA A 72 -20.27 -9.12 -8.71
C ALA A 72 -20.02 -10.34 -9.60
N PHE A 73 -19.21 -11.27 -9.12
CA PHE A 73 -18.94 -12.53 -9.79
C PHE A 73 -19.40 -13.68 -8.90
N PHE A 74 -19.99 -14.70 -9.52
CA PHE A 74 -20.64 -15.81 -8.80
C PHE A 74 -20.05 -17.14 -9.29
N TYR A 75 -19.43 -17.88 -8.39
CA TYR A 75 -18.99 -19.24 -8.65
C TYR A 75 -20.11 -20.22 -8.33
N GLY A 76 -20.49 -21.03 -9.29
CA GLY A 76 -21.46 -22.09 -9.08
C GLY A 76 -21.85 -22.79 -10.37
N ASN A 77 -22.44 -23.98 -10.24
CA ASN A 77 -22.96 -24.71 -11.38
C ASN A 77 -24.48 -24.57 -11.42
N GLU A 78 -25.04 -24.22 -12.59
CA GLU A 78 -26.47 -24.12 -12.83
C GLU A 78 -27.20 -23.17 -11.85
N LEU A 79 -26.64 -21.94 -11.67
CA LEU A 79 -27.26 -20.94 -10.80
C LEU A 79 -28.58 -20.42 -11.37
N ASN A 80 -29.53 -20.12 -10.50
CA ASN A 80 -30.73 -19.36 -10.86
C ASN A 80 -30.33 -18.02 -11.47
N GLU A 81 -31.17 -17.49 -12.38
CA GLU A 81 -30.86 -16.31 -13.17
C GLU A 81 -30.87 -14.99 -12.33
N THR A 82 -31.20 -15.03 -11.05
CA THR A 82 -31.39 -13.83 -10.23
C THR A 82 -30.47 -13.82 -8.99
N PHE A 83 -30.15 -12.61 -8.54
CA PHE A 83 -29.52 -12.33 -7.25
C PHE A 83 -30.21 -11.12 -6.61
N GLU A 84 -30.08 -10.99 -5.29
CA GLU A 84 -30.62 -9.91 -4.49
C GLU A 84 -29.51 -9.11 -3.84
N ILE A 85 -29.68 -7.77 -3.74
CA ILE A 85 -28.90 -6.95 -2.81
C ILE A 85 -29.77 -6.70 -1.59
N ARG A 86 -29.21 -7.00 -0.43
CA ARG A 86 -29.89 -6.83 0.85
C ARG A 86 -29.15 -5.83 1.72
N ARG A 87 -29.91 -5.07 2.48
CA ARG A 87 -29.39 -4.14 3.48
C ARG A 87 -28.82 -4.92 4.65
N GLU A 88 -27.58 -4.62 5.07
CA GLU A 88 -26.88 -5.39 6.10
C GLU A 88 -27.63 -5.43 7.44
N GLU A 89 -28.15 -4.28 7.89
CA GLU A 89 -28.82 -4.18 9.20
C GLU A 89 -30.20 -4.84 9.26
N THR A 90 -30.96 -4.83 8.15
CA THR A 90 -32.38 -5.22 8.14
C THR A 90 -32.70 -6.46 7.33
N GLU A 91 -31.73 -6.96 6.55
CA GLU A 91 -31.88 -8.05 5.57
C GLU A 91 -32.97 -7.77 4.50
N GLU A 92 -33.42 -6.51 4.40
CA GLU A 92 -34.41 -6.10 3.41
C GLU A 92 -33.82 -6.16 2.00
N VAL A 93 -34.56 -6.77 1.06
CA VAL A 93 -34.22 -6.78 -0.37
C VAL A 93 -34.45 -5.38 -0.92
N VAL A 94 -33.37 -4.73 -1.37
CA VAL A 94 -33.40 -3.36 -1.94
C VAL A 94 -33.16 -3.33 -3.44
N TYR A 95 -32.65 -4.41 -4.00
CA TYR A 95 -32.42 -4.54 -5.45
C TYR A 95 -32.46 -6.01 -5.85
N GLU A 96 -33.06 -6.29 -7.02
CA GLU A 96 -33.01 -7.59 -7.69
C GLU A 96 -32.29 -7.44 -9.03
N GLY A 97 -31.26 -8.26 -9.24
CA GLY A 97 -30.49 -8.27 -10.47
C GLY A 97 -30.53 -9.62 -11.19
N THR A 98 -30.06 -9.64 -12.42
CA THR A 98 -29.97 -10.87 -13.20
C THR A 98 -28.52 -11.24 -13.47
N LEU A 99 -28.24 -12.55 -13.42
CA LEU A 99 -26.94 -13.10 -13.81
C LEU A 99 -26.79 -13.07 -15.33
N GLY A 100 -25.65 -12.56 -15.76
CA GLY A 100 -25.26 -12.48 -17.16
C GLY A 100 -24.14 -13.43 -17.50
N GLN A 101 -23.26 -13.02 -18.38
CA GLN A 101 -22.17 -13.78 -18.96
C GLN A 101 -21.65 -14.95 -18.10
N VAL A 102 -21.55 -16.12 -18.71
CA VAL A 102 -21.04 -17.32 -18.05
C VAL A 102 -19.73 -17.71 -18.72
N LYS A 103 -18.70 -17.96 -17.92
CA LYS A 103 -17.41 -18.48 -18.37
C LYS A 103 -16.98 -19.62 -17.45
N GLU A 104 -16.28 -20.60 -17.99
CA GLU A 104 -15.62 -21.64 -17.18
C GLU A 104 -14.25 -21.16 -16.75
N VAL A 105 -14.00 -21.17 -15.45
CA VAL A 105 -12.71 -20.84 -14.82
C VAL A 105 -12.39 -21.96 -13.84
N ASP A 106 -11.23 -22.59 -13.99
CA ASP A 106 -10.77 -23.71 -13.15
C ASP A 106 -11.78 -24.84 -12.94
N GLY A 107 -12.58 -25.16 -13.96
CA GLY A 107 -13.60 -26.21 -13.91
C GLY A 107 -14.88 -25.83 -13.18
N GLN A 108 -15.06 -24.56 -12.83
CA GLN A 108 -16.29 -23.99 -12.28
C GLN A 108 -16.88 -22.95 -13.22
N MET A 109 -18.21 -22.81 -13.18
CA MET A 109 -18.89 -21.77 -13.94
C MET A 109 -18.85 -20.45 -13.16
N LEU A 110 -18.42 -19.40 -13.84
CA LEU A 110 -18.38 -18.03 -13.32
C LEU A 110 -19.44 -17.19 -14.02
N TYR A 111 -20.37 -16.69 -13.24
CA TYR A 111 -21.43 -15.77 -13.72
C TYR A 111 -21.11 -14.36 -13.32
N THR A 112 -21.64 -13.36 -14.06
CA THR A 112 -21.54 -11.96 -13.74
C THR A 112 -22.90 -11.38 -13.37
N GLY A 113 -22.95 -10.58 -12.30
CA GLY A 113 -24.12 -9.81 -11.92
C GLY A 113 -23.80 -8.32 -11.93
N ILE A 114 -24.43 -7.56 -12.82
CA ILE A 114 -24.21 -6.12 -12.96
C ILE A 114 -25.29 -5.39 -12.15
N PHE A 115 -24.87 -4.50 -11.25
CA PHE A 115 -25.76 -3.68 -10.42
C PHE A 115 -25.38 -2.19 -10.41
N THR A 116 -24.78 -1.72 -11.52
CA THR A 116 -24.37 -0.32 -11.71
C THR A 116 -25.47 0.68 -11.45
N ASP A 117 -26.72 0.35 -11.83
CA ASP A 117 -27.88 1.22 -11.66
C ASP A 117 -28.35 1.34 -10.19
N PHE A 118 -27.87 0.49 -9.30
CA PHE A 118 -28.12 0.59 -7.86
C PHE A 118 -27.16 1.60 -7.23
N VAL A 119 -27.65 2.80 -6.91
CA VAL A 119 -26.85 3.97 -6.48
C VAL A 119 -27.17 4.46 -5.07
N GLU A 120 -28.04 3.78 -4.35
CA GLU A 120 -28.41 4.14 -2.99
C GLU A 120 -27.26 3.96 -2.01
N GLU A 121 -26.98 4.98 -1.20
CA GLU A 121 -25.91 4.92 -0.18
C GLU A 121 -26.34 4.01 0.99
N GLY A 122 -25.43 3.17 1.47
CA GLY A 122 -25.63 2.25 2.58
C GLY A 122 -24.66 1.09 2.61
N ASP A 123 -24.90 0.19 3.56
CA ASP A 123 -24.12 -1.04 3.74
C ASP A 123 -24.98 -2.24 3.34
N TYR A 124 -24.41 -3.11 2.52
CA TYR A 124 -25.14 -4.15 1.82
C TYR A 124 -24.33 -5.46 1.75
N TYR A 125 -25.04 -6.54 1.42
CA TYR A 125 -24.46 -7.79 0.91
C TYR A 125 -25.30 -8.30 -0.25
N ILE A 126 -24.71 -9.17 -1.07
CA ILE A 126 -25.41 -9.84 -2.17
C ILE A 126 -25.80 -11.23 -1.70
N HIS A 127 -27.06 -11.62 -1.96
CA HIS A 127 -27.59 -12.95 -1.72
C HIS A 127 -27.94 -13.63 -3.04
N GLN A 128 -27.56 -14.91 -3.16
CA GLN A 128 -28.01 -15.79 -4.25
C GLN A 128 -28.42 -17.14 -3.67
N GLU A 129 -29.60 -17.61 -4.00
CA GLU A 129 -30.29 -18.73 -3.34
C GLU A 129 -29.42 -20.01 -3.27
N GLN A 130 -28.59 -20.29 -4.27
CA GLN A 130 -27.83 -21.54 -4.34
C GLN A 130 -26.42 -21.45 -3.77
N VAL A 131 -25.83 -20.28 -3.72
CA VAL A 131 -24.45 -20.05 -3.26
C VAL A 131 -24.32 -19.19 -2.01
N GLY A 132 -25.43 -18.66 -1.49
CA GLY A 132 -25.48 -17.92 -0.23
C GLY A 132 -25.12 -16.45 -0.37
N ASP A 133 -24.43 -15.92 0.63
CA ASP A 133 -24.17 -14.50 0.79
C ASP A 133 -22.72 -14.13 0.41
N SER A 134 -22.53 -12.89 -0.05
CA SER A 134 -21.23 -12.27 -0.22
C SER A 134 -20.69 -11.74 1.12
N TYR A 135 -19.46 -11.25 1.13
CA TYR A 135 -19.05 -10.29 2.15
C TYR A 135 -19.88 -9.01 2.06
N SER A 136 -19.94 -8.25 3.17
CA SER A 136 -20.57 -6.93 3.20
C SER A 136 -19.73 -5.90 2.44
N PHE A 137 -20.39 -4.90 1.85
CA PHE A 137 -19.76 -3.78 1.16
C PHE A 137 -20.58 -2.50 1.32
N SER A 138 -19.89 -1.37 1.23
CA SER A 138 -20.56 -0.05 1.30
C SER A 138 -20.71 0.56 -0.09
N ILE A 139 -21.80 1.30 -0.31
CA ILE A 139 -21.96 2.20 -1.45
C ILE A 139 -22.04 3.62 -0.91
N THR A 140 -21.13 4.50 -1.33
CA THR A 140 -21.11 5.90 -0.91
C THR A 140 -20.71 6.83 -2.05
N LYS A 141 -21.02 8.13 -1.95
CA LYS A 141 -20.58 9.15 -2.91
C LYS A 141 -19.09 9.48 -2.79
N SER A 142 -18.47 9.11 -1.70
CA SER A 142 -17.11 9.57 -1.35
C SER A 142 -16.21 8.45 -0.84
N ILE A 143 -16.35 7.23 -1.36
CA ILE A 143 -15.59 6.07 -0.87
C ILE A 143 -14.08 6.31 -0.97
N TYR A 144 -13.60 6.86 -2.09
CA TYR A 144 -12.18 7.13 -2.30
C TYR A 144 -11.66 8.23 -1.39
N ASN A 145 -12.48 9.26 -1.10
CA ASN A 145 -12.14 10.30 -0.12
C ASN A 145 -12.01 9.73 1.29
N GLN A 146 -12.90 8.82 1.67
CA GLN A 146 -12.85 8.14 2.98
C GLN A 146 -11.59 7.28 3.10
N LYS A 147 -11.27 6.48 2.07
CA LYS A 147 -10.06 5.65 2.03
C LYS A 147 -8.78 6.50 2.06
N TYR A 148 -8.74 7.60 1.29
CA TYR A 148 -7.64 8.56 1.34
C TYR A 148 -7.43 9.09 2.77
N LYS A 149 -8.49 9.60 3.41
CA LYS A 149 -8.40 10.14 4.77
C LYS A 149 -8.04 9.10 5.82
N GLN A 150 -8.49 7.87 5.66
CA GLN A 150 -8.10 6.76 6.52
C GLN A 150 -6.59 6.49 6.42
N LEU A 151 -6.05 6.34 5.21
CA LEU A 151 -4.63 6.13 4.96
C LEU A 151 -3.77 7.31 5.42
N GLU A 152 -4.18 8.53 5.05
CA GLU A 152 -3.53 9.75 5.51
C GLU A 152 -3.38 9.74 7.04
N ASN A 153 -4.48 9.48 7.75
CA ASN A 153 -4.49 9.48 9.20
C ASN A 153 -3.58 8.40 9.82
N ILE A 154 -3.52 7.22 9.20
CA ILE A 154 -2.63 6.13 9.63
C ILE A 154 -1.17 6.53 9.39
N LEU A 155 -0.80 6.85 8.14
CA LEU A 155 0.57 7.16 7.75
C LEU A 155 1.14 8.40 8.45
N LEU A 156 0.33 9.43 8.69
CA LEU A 156 0.77 10.63 9.37
C LEU A 156 0.92 10.46 10.89
N LYS A 157 0.17 9.55 11.52
CA LYS A 157 0.27 9.27 12.96
C LYS A 157 1.32 8.23 13.31
N GLU A 158 1.76 7.45 12.34
CA GLU A 158 2.77 6.40 12.54
C GLU A 158 4.06 6.97 13.13
N LYS A 159 4.69 6.20 14.00
CA LYS A 159 5.99 6.52 14.57
C LYS A 159 7.06 5.70 13.86
N TYR A 160 7.63 6.29 12.84
CA TYR A 160 8.71 5.67 12.10
C TYR A 160 10.01 5.64 12.91
N THR A 161 10.71 4.51 12.86
CA THR A 161 12.05 4.36 13.42
C THR A 161 13.11 4.83 12.42
N PHE A 162 12.88 4.54 11.14
CA PHE A 162 13.84 4.83 10.08
C PHE A 162 13.50 6.08 9.28
N VAL A 163 14.52 6.84 8.96
CA VAL A 163 14.41 8.06 8.15
C VAL A 163 13.85 7.76 6.77
N THR A 164 14.21 6.62 6.16
CA THR A 164 13.74 6.20 4.83
C THR A 164 12.23 6.12 4.73
N ASP A 165 11.56 5.52 5.70
CA ASP A 165 10.11 5.33 5.69
C ASP A 165 9.38 6.66 5.82
N GLN A 166 9.76 7.48 6.80
CA GLN A 166 9.19 8.82 6.97
C GLN A 166 9.47 9.73 5.76
N ALA A 167 10.67 9.63 5.17
CA ALA A 167 11.06 10.40 3.99
C ALA A 167 10.20 10.03 2.78
N TYR A 168 9.93 8.73 2.58
CA TYR A 168 9.11 8.25 1.48
C TYR A 168 7.65 8.71 1.60
N VAL A 169 7.08 8.58 2.80
CA VAL A 169 5.72 9.10 3.07
C VAL A 169 5.63 10.60 2.78
N LEU A 170 6.59 11.39 3.27
CA LEU A 170 6.60 12.83 3.04
C LEU A 170 6.79 13.20 1.57
N ALA A 171 7.67 12.49 0.84
CA ALA A 171 7.89 12.73 -0.59
C ALA A 171 6.60 12.53 -1.39
N ASN A 172 5.88 11.44 -1.13
CA ASN A 172 4.62 11.14 -1.80
C ASN A 172 3.49 12.09 -1.36
N TYR A 173 3.42 12.43 -0.08
CA TYR A 173 2.42 13.37 0.41
C TYR A 173 2.59 14.76 -0.22
N MET A 174 3.84 15.23 -0.32
CA MET A 174 4.14 16.47 -1.05
C MET A 174 3.89 16.34 -2.56
N PHE A 175 4.08 15.16 -3.14
CA PHE A 175 3.75 14.89 -4.53
C PHE A 175 2.24 14.95 -4.79
N ILE A 176 1.42 14.39 -3.89
CA ILE A 176 -0.04 14.48 -3.94
C ILE A 176 -0.49 15.95 -3.88
N ASP A 177 0.08 16.72 -2.95
CA ASP A 177 -0.22 18.15 -2.79
C ASP A 177 0.10 18.96 -4.06
N GLU A 178 1.17 18.60 -4.77
CA GLU A 178 1.56 19.26 -6.01
C GLU A 178 0.70 18.84 -7.20
N MET A 179 0.33 17.55 -7.28
CA MET A 179 -0.30 16.97 -8.46
C MET A 179 -1.83 17.02 -8.41
N PHE A 180 -2.44 16.90 -7.25
CA PHE A 180 -3.89 16.77 -7.11
C PHE A 180 -4.45 17.92 -6.28
N GLU A 181 -4.92 18.96 -6.96
CA GLU A 181 -5.36 20.22 -6.36
C GLU A 181 -6.50 20.10 -5.34
N GLU A 182 -7.26 19.01 -5.38
CA GLU A 182 -8.43 18.82 -4.51
C GLU A 182 -8.09 18.22 -3.15
N THR A 183 -6.87 17.70 -3.00
CA THR A 183 -6.39 17.20 -1.71
C THR A 183 -5.94 18.36 -0.83
N TRP A 184 -6.37 18.33 0.44
CA TRP A 184 -5.96 19.35 1.40
C TRP A 184 -4.74 18.88 2.18
N THR A 185 -3.65 19.63 2.10
CA THR A 185 -2.39 19.29 2.76
C THR A 185 -2.16 20.09 4.03
N ASN A 186 -1.78 19.40 5.09
CA ASN A 186 -1.40 20.02 6.34
C ASN A 186 0.10 20.40 6.33
N ILE A 187 0.39 21.61 5.83
CA ILE A 187 1.77 22.14 5.74
C ILE A 187 2.47 22.13 7.11
N SER A 188 1.77 22.49 8.17
CA SER A 188 2.34 22.51 9.52
C SER A 188 2.79 21.12 9.99
N TYR A 189 2.06 20.09 9.60
CA TYR A 189 2.44 18.72 9.87
C TYR A 189 3.72 18.33 9.10
N ILE A 190 3.75 18.59 7.80
CA ILE A 190 4.94 18.33 6.96
C ILE A 190 6.16 19.02 7.54
N ARG A 191 6.01 20.30 7.90
CA ARG A 191 7.07 21.07 8.53
C ARG A 191 7.61 20.41 9.78
N ALA A 192 6.74 20.02 10.71
CA ALA A 192 7.16 19.39 11.98
C ALA A 192 7.95 18.09 11.74
N LYS A 193 7.53 17.28 10.76
CA LYS A 193 8.25 16.05 10.39
C LYS A 193 9.60 16.36 9.73
N VAL A 194 9.67 17.36 8.84
CA VAL A 194 10.94 17.80 8.22
C VAL A 194 11.91 18.34 9.28
N GLU A 195 11.43 19.12 10.26
CA GLU A 195 12.25 19.59 11.39
C GLU A 195 12.82 18.41 12.20
N THR A 196 12.02 17.38 12.46
CA THR A 196 12.49 16.16 13.16
C THR A 196 13.55 15.43 12.34
N LEU A 197 13.31 15.21 11.05
CA LEU A 197 14.26 14.52 10.17
C LEU A 197 15.60 15.26 10.03
N LEU A 198 15.60 16.60 10.08
CA LEU A 198 16.83 17.39 10.07
C LEU A 198 17.74 17.10 11.28
N ASN A 199 17.19 16.65 12.40
CA ASN A 199 17.99 16.24 13.56
C ASN A 199 18.89 15.02 13.26
N SER A 200 18.49 14.20 12.28
CA SER A 200 19.26 13.02 11.85
C SER A 200 20.36 13.35 10.85
N GLN A 201 20.60 14.64 10.53
CA GLN A 201 21.71 15.02 9.68
C GLN A 201 23.02 15.19 10.47
N ASN A 202 24.07 14.50 10.04
CA ASN A 202 25.42 14.77 10.51
C ASN A 202 25.88 16.14 9.98
N ILE A 203 25.98 17.12 10.86
CA ILE A 203 26.26 18.52 10.49
C ILE A 203 27.64 18.74 9.86
N VAL A 204 28.60 17.83 10.11
CA VAL A 204 29.97 17.89 9.59
C VAL A 204 30.03 17.37 8.16
N THR A 205 29.49 16.18 7.93
CA THR A 205 29.58 15.50 6.63
C THR A 205 28.42 15.85 5.70
N GLY A 206 27.25 16.20 6.27
CA GLY A 206 25.99 16.40 5.57
C GLY A 206 25.21 15.12 5.29
N ALA A 207 25.75 13.95 5.65
CA ALA A 207 25.07 12.68 5.51
C ALA A 207 23.94 12.52 6.53
N PHE A 208 23.02 11.59 6.29
CA PHE A 208 21.96 11.26 7.23
C PHE A 208 22.19 9.92 7.90
N TYR A 209 21.90 9.87 9.19
CA TYR A 209 21.78 8.62 9.94
C TYR A 209 20.52 7.87 9.48
N SER A 210 20.55 6.54 9.57
CA SER A 210 19.42 5.69 9.18
C SER A 210 18.21 5.85 10.11
N GLU A 211 18.47 6.09 11.39
CA GLU A 211 17.43 6.25 12.41
C GLU A 211 16.98 7.70 12.57
N ILE A 212 15.72 7.88 12.94
CA ILE A 212 15.16 9.20 13.28
C ILE A 212 15.62 9.59 14.67
N LEU A 213 16.20 10.79 14.79
CA LEU A 213 16.66 11.35 16.03
C LEU A 213 15.76 12.46 16.54
N ASP A 214 15.32 12.37 17.79
CA ASP A 214 14.44 13.40 18.41
C ASP A 214 15.13 14.76 18.56
N LYS A 215 16.46 14.78 18.60
CA LYS A 215 17.27 15.99 18.73
C LYS A 215 18.61 15.84 18.02
N PRO A 216 19.26 16.93 17.60
CA PRO A 216 20.60 16.89 17.06
C PRO A 216 21.59 16.26 18.03
N VAL A 217 22.51 15.47 17.52
CA VAL A 217 23.53 14.76 18.30
C VAL A 217 24.92 15.38 18.08
N ASP A 218 25.79 15.17 19.05
CA ASP A 218 27.21 15.45 18.86
C ASP A 218 27.80 14.40 17.93
N THR A 219 28.15 14.83 16.74
CA THR A 219 28.64 13.96 15.65
C THR A 219 30.03 13.38 15.91
N GLU A 220 30.75 13.89 16.90
CA GLU A 220 32.06 13.32 17.33
C GLU A 220 31.88 12.12 18.27
N VAL A 221 30.71 12.01 18.90
CA VAL A 221 30.43 11.00 19.94
C VAL A 221 29.37 9.99 19.48
N TYR A 222 28.45 10.41 18.60
CA TYR A 222 27.36 9.54 18.14
C TYR A 222 27.82 8.60 17.02
N GLU A 223 27.74 7.30 17.26
CA GLU A 223 28.18 6.22 16.35
C GLU A 223 27.00 5.60 15.54
N GLY A 224 25.94 6.38 15.27
CA GLY A 224 24.82 5.89 14.46
C GLY A 224 25.21 5.55 13.02
N GLU A 225 24.50 4.63 12.41
CA GLU A 225 24.72 4.21 11.04
C GLU A 225 24.37 5.31 10.06
N ILE A 226 25.30 5.66 9.17
CA ILE A 226 25.10 6.56 8.04
C ILE A 226 24.78 5.70 6.81
N SER A 227 23.66 6.01 6.14
CA SER A 227 23.25 5.34 4.90
C SER A 227 23.35 6.30 3.70
N LEU A 228 23.92 5.82 2.61
CA LEU A 228 23.95 6.55 1.33
C LEU A 228 22.56 6.69 0.75
N SER A 229 21.76 5.62 0.81
CA SER A 229 20.37 5.61 0.38
C SER A 229 19.53 6.65 1.13
N THR A 230 19.54 6.59 2.45
CA THR A 230 18.86 7.58 3.32
C THR A 230 19.29 9.00 3.01
N THR A 231 20.61 9.20 2.81
CA THR A 231 21.17 10.52 2.50
C THR A 231 20.67 11.05 1.16
N ALA A 232 20.59 10.18 0.13
CA ALA A 232 20.06 10.54 -1.19
C ALA A 232 18.57 10.89 -1.13
N GLN A 233 17.76 10.06 -0.47
CA GLN A 233 16.34 10.29 -0.28
C GLN A 233 16.09 11.64 0.42
N MET A 234 16.79 11.89 1.52
CA MET A 234 16.66 13.14 2.27
C MET A 234 17.12 14.37 1.48
N ALA A 235 18.14 14.25 0.63
CA ALA A 235 18.52 15.34 -0.26
C ALA A 235 17.37 15.74 -1.19
N GLY A 236 16.63 14.76 -1.72
CA GLY A 236 15.45 14.98 -2.55
C GLY A 236 14.28 15.57 -1.76
N VAL A 237 13.91 14.97 -0.65
CA VAL A 237 12.77 15.39 0.19
C VAL A 237 12.93 16.84 0.68
N LEU A 238 14.12 17.19 1.18
CA LEU A 238 14.38 18.56 1.65
C LEU A 238 14.37 19.59 0.51
N ALA A 239 14.84 19.22 -0.68
CA ALA A 239 14.77 20.08 -1.86
C ALA A 239 13.33 20.23 -2.38
N GLN A 240 12.53 19.16 -2.35
CA GLN A 240 11.11 19.15 -2.68
C GLN A 240 10.34 20.10 -1.74
N TYR A 241 10.51 19.93 -0.44
CA TYR A 241 9.91 20.79 0.57
C TYR A 241 10.28 22.27 0.34
N ALA A 242 11.58 22.55 0.18
CA ALA A 242 12.06 23.90 -0.03
C ALA A 242 11.52 24.54 -1.32
N TYR A 243 11.24 23.77 -2.35
CA TYR A 243 10.64 24.28 -3.57
C TYR A 243 9.14 24.52 -3.45
N LEU A 244 8.39 23.57 -2.94
CA LEU A 244 6.92 23.63 -2.90
C LEU A 244 6.43 24.71 -1.94
N TYR A 245 7.01 24.80 -0.77
CA TYR A 245 6.51 25.69 0.30
C TYR A 245 7.29 26.99 0.45
N ARG A 246 8.13 27.37 -0.53
CA ARG A 246 8.98 28.57 -0.51
C ARG A 246 8.21 29.89 -0.27
N GLU A 247 6.93 29.94 -0.64
CA GLU A 247 6.09 31.13 -0.51
C GLU A 247 5.19 31.09 0.73
N ALA A 248 4.94 29.88 1.26
CA ALA A 248 4.06 29.66 2.40
C ALA A 248 4.80 29.57 3.74
N GLU A 249 6.11 29.31 3.71
CA GLU A 249 6.92 29.03 4.90
C GLU A 249 7.97 30.11 5.18
N ASP A 250 8.54 30.07 6.41
CA ASP A 250 9.64 30.94 6.81
C ASP A 250 10.85 30.79 5.87
N PRO A 251 11.29 31.88 5.20
CA PRO A 251 12.44 31.85 4.30
C PRO A 251 13.73 31.36 4.94
N ILE A 252 13.90 31.52 6.25
CA ILE A 252 15.08 31.02 6.98
C ILE A 252 15.04 29.49 7.01
N PHE A 253 13.90 28.91 7.35
CA PHE A 253 13.73 27.47 7.38
C PHE A 253 13.84 26.84 5.98
N ILE A 254 13.22 27.45 4.97
CA ILE A 254 13.36 27.05 3.55
C ILE A 254 14.83 27.01 3.14
N ASN A 255 15.60 28.05 3.47
CA ASN A 255 17.03 28.09 3.16
C ASN A 255 17.82 27.05 3.94
N GLN A 256 17.48 26.78 5.20
CA GLN A 256 18.07 25.70 6.00
C GLN A 256 17.85 24.34 5.33
N CYS A 257 16.63 24.02 4.92
CA CYS A 257 16.30 22.78 4.21
C CYS A 257 17.09 22.65 2.91
N LEU A 258 17.17 23.72 2.12
CA LEU A 258 17.89 23.71 0.85
C LEU A 258 19.40 23.52 1.05
N GLN A 259 20.00 24.16 2.05
CA GLN A 259 21.41 23.98 2.39
C GLN A 259 21.69 22.54 2.89
N ALA A 260 20.80 21.99 3.72
CA ALA A 260 20.89 20.61 4.19
C ALA A 260 20.82 19.61 3.02
N ALA A 261 19.88 19.81 2.09
CA ALA A 261 19.75 19.03 0.87
C ALA A 261 21.03 19.07 0.01
N GLN A 262 21.60 20.26 -0.19
CA GLN A 262 22.82 20.42 -0.99
C GLN A 262 24.04 19.76 -0.34
N LYS A 263 24.15 19.79 0.99
CA LYS A 263 25.22 19.10 1.73
C LYS A 263 25.07 17.58 1.62
N ALA A 264 23.84 17.07 1.79
CA ALA A 264 23.51 15.65 1.66
C ALA A 264 23.85 15.16 0.25
N TYR A 265 23.40 15.86 -0.78
CA TYR A 265 23.71 15.53 -2.16
C TYR A 265 25.21 15.50 -2.44
N LYS A 266 25.97 16.47 -1.92
CA LYS A 266 27.44 16.49 -2.05
C LYS A 266 28.10 15.27 -1.41
N TYR A 267 27.56 14.77 -0.32
CA TYR A 267 28.03 13.55 0.32
C TYR A 267 27.78 12.34 -0.60
N VAL A 268 26.54 12.21 -1.13
CA VAL A 268 26.17 11.16 -2.06
C VAL A 268 27.08 11.18 -3.30
N GLU A 269 27.28 12.31 -3.94
CA GLU A 269 28.17 12.46 -5.11
C GLU A 269 29.61 11.98 -4.85
N LYS A 270 30.08 12.12 -3.63
CA LYS A 270 31.44 11.71 -3.25
C LYS A 270 31.57 10.21 -3.02
N TYR A 271 30.52 9.56 -2.50
CA TYR A 271 30.59 8.21 -1.98
C TYR A 271 29.65 7.24 -2.69
N ARG A 272 28.81 7.73 -3.64
CA ARG A 272 27.87 6.86 -4.35
C ARG A 272 28.59 5.72 -5.07
N ASP A 273 27.94 4.60 -5.05
CA ASP A 273 28.16 3.46 -5.92
C ASP A 273 26.98 3.35 -6.90
N ASN A 274 26.80 2.19 -7.52
CA ASN A 274 25.69 1.95 -8.44
C ASN A 274 24.45 1.35 -7.73
N THR A 275 24.31 1.54 -6.43
CA THR A 275 23.12 1.15 -5.66
C THR A 275 22.19 2.36 -5.49
N ASP A 276 20.89 2.10 -5.33
CA ASP A 276 19.87 3.13 -5.06
C ASP A 276 19.94 4.36 -5.99
N THR A 277 20.19 4.11 -7.27
CA THR A 277 20.36 5.17 -8.25
C THR A 277 19.09 5.99 -8.49
N ASP A 278 17.91 5.45 -8.21
CA ASP A 278 16.62 6.14 -8.27
C ASP A 278 16.53 7.26 -7.22
N ALA A 279 16.99 7.03 -5.99
CA ALA A 279 17.00 8.04 -4.93
C ALA A 279 18.00 9.18 -5.25
N TRP A 280 19.17 8.85 -5.79
CA TRP A 280 20.12 9.84 -6.28
C TRP A 280 19.53 10.67 -7.43
N TYR A 281 18.85 10.03 -8.38
CA TYR A 281 18.17 10.69 -9.48
C TYR A 281 17.06 11.62 -8.99
N PHE A 282 16.23 11.16 -8.07
CA PHE A 282 15.19 11.97 -7.41
C PHE A 282 15.80 13.21 -6.77
N ALA A 283 16.87 13.06 -5.99
CA ALA A 283 17.57 14.18 -5.38
C ALA A 283 18.10 15.18 -6.41
N ALA A 284 18.69 14.69 -7.52
CA ALA A 284 19.18 15.53 -8.60
C ALA A 284 18.06 16.35 -9.25
N VAL A 285 16.91 15.72 -9.53
CA VAL A 285 15.75 16.39 -10.13
C VAL A 285 15.19 17.45 -9.20
N GLN A 286 14.97 17.14 -7.93
CA GLN A 286 14.42 18.08 -6.94
C GLN A 286 15.37 19.27 -6.72
N LEU A 287 16.67 19.03 -6.59
CA LEU A 287 17.67 20.07 -6.44
C LEU A 287 17.81 20.92 -7.71
N TYR A 288 17.68 20.32 -8.89
CA TYR A 288 17.67 21.08 -10.15
C TYR A 288 16.47 22.00 -10.21
N ARG A 289 15.28 21.50 -9.88
CA ARG A 289 14.06 22.30 -9.82
C ARG A 289 14.20 23.48 -8.84
N ALA A 290 14.71 23.21 -7.64
CA ALA A 290 14.85 24.22 -6.60
C ALA A 290 15.94 25.25 -6.85
N THR A 291 17.06 24.89 -7.53
CA THR A 291 18.26 25.74 -7.58
C THR A 291 18.69 26.18 -8.98
N ARG A 292 18.26 25.46 -10.03
CA ARG A 292 18.69 25.63 -11.44
C ARG A 292 20.19 25.45 -11.66
N GLN A 293 20.92 24.83 -10.74
CA GLN A 293 22.37 24.63 -10.88
C GLN A 293 22.67 23.54 -11.92
N TYR A 294 23.62 23.85 -12.81
CA TYR A 294 23.98 22.97 -13.93
C TYR A 294 24.46 21.57 -13.52
N LYS A 295 25.14 21.46 -12.38
CA LYS A 295 25.64 20.17 -11.88
C LYS A 295 24.50 19.14 -11.68
N TYR A 296 23.33 19.55 -11.23
CA TYR A 296 22.19 18.64 -11.06
C TYR A 296 21.57 18.24 -12.41
N ARG A 297 21.53 19.17 -13.37
CA ARG A 297 21.16 18.82 -14.75
C ARG A 297 22.11 17.78 -15.35
N THR A 298 23.43 17.91 -15.12
CA THR A 298 24.41 16.93 -15.57
C THR A 298 24.13 15.55 -14.97
N ALA A 299 23.82 15.48 -13.68
CA ALA A 299 23.45 14.23 -12.99
C ALA A 299 22.19 13.58 -13.58
N ILE A 300 21.17 14.39 -13.90
CA ILE A 300 19.95 13.91 -14.57
C ILE A 300 20.29 13.26 -15.92
N LEU A 301 21.12 13.91 -16.73
CA LEU A 301 21.55 13.36 -18.02
C LEU A 301 22.46 12.13 -17.87
N GLU A 302 23.26 12.08 -16.82
CA GLU A 302 24.08 10.91 -16.48
C GLU A 302 23.18 9.70 -16.17
N TYR A 303 22.11 9.89 -15.36
CA TYR A 303 21.14 8.82 -15.07
C TYR A 303 20.53 8.24 -16.35
N ASP A 304 20.18 9.07 -17.33
CA ASP A 304 19.62 8.62 -18.60
C ASP A 304 20.60 7.72 -19.40
N THR A 305 21.91 7.89 -19.19
CA THR A 305 22.93 7.09 -19.87
C THR A 305 23.27 5.78 -19.15
N LEU A 306 22.78 5.59 -17.92
CA LEU A 306 23.00 4.34 -17.20
C LEU A 306 22.31 3.18 -17.92
N PRO A 307 22.97 2.03 -18.07
CA PRO A 307 22.31 0.81 -18.49
C PRO A 307 21.11 0.49 -17.59
N VAL A 308 20.05 -0.08 -18.16
CA VAL A 308 18.82 -0.41 -17.39
C VAL A 308 19.13 -1.28 -16.18
N GLU A 309 20.03 -2.26 -16.34
CA GLU A 309 20.50 -3.14 -15.26
C GLU A 309 21.28 -2.42 -14.16
N SER A 310 21.76 -1.20 -14.42
CA SER A 310 22.46 -0.35 -13.45
C SER A 310 21.54 0.71 -12.83
N ARG A 311 20.27 0.76 -13.24
CA ARG A 311 19.25 1.63 -12.64
C ARG A 311 18.57 0.86 -11.51
N SER A 312 19.28 0.78 -10.38
CA SER A 312 18.71 0.13 -9.19
C SER A 312 17.65 1.01 -8.55
N SER A 313 16.62 0.36 -8.06
CA SER A 313 15.56 0.99 -7.30
C SER A 313 15.75 0.73 -5.81
N THR A 314 15.50 1.75 -4.99
CA THR A 314 15.29 1.56 -3.55
C THR A 314 14.08 0.64 -3.33
N ALA A 315 13.96 0.09 -2.13
CA ALA A 315 12.78 -0.71 -1.77
C ALA A 315 11.47 0.07 -2.00
N GLN A 316 11.49 1.38 -1.77
CA GLN A 316 10.34 2.27 -1.91
C GLN A 316 10.04 2.66 -3.37
N GLY A 317 11.10 2.97 -4.17
CA GLY A 317 10.99 3.44 -5.54
C GLY A 317 10.76 4.96 -5.66
N TYR A 318 11.69 5.67 -6.30
CA TYR A 318 11.62 7.14 -6.44
C TYR A 318 11.56 7.62 -7.90
N THR A 319 11.67 6.69 -8.86
CA THR A 319 11.77 7.05 -10.29
C THR A 319 10.53 7.80 -10.78
N ILE A 320 9.33 7.32 -10.42
CA ILE A 320 8.07 7.96 -10.83
C ILE A 320 8.00 9.39 -10.30
N LEU A 321 8.32 9.59 -9.01
CA LEU A 321 8.34 10.91 -8.40
C LEU A 321 9.33 11.85 -9.09
N ALA A 322 10.52 11.35 -9.45
CA ALA A 322 11.53 12.12 -10.14
C ALA A 322 11.08 12.52 -11.55
N ASP A 323 10.59 11.58 -12.34
CA ASP A 323 10.17 11.80 -13.73
C ASP A 323 9.02 12.82 -13.81
N PHE A 324 7.99 12.66 -12.99
CA PHE A 324 6.87 13.61 -12.99
C PHE A 324 7.25 14.97 -12.40
N THR A 325 8.15 15.01 -11.42
CA THR A 325 8.75 16.28 -10.98
C THR A 325 9.51 16.97 -12.13
N TYR A 326 10.26 16.22 -12.94
CA TYR A 326 10.94 16.80 -14.09
C TYR A 326 9.95 17.32 -15.12
N LEU A 327 8.89 16.57 -15.43
CA LEU A 327 7.83 16.96 -16.36
C LEU A 327 7.05 18.19 -15.88
N SER A 328 6.77 18.31 -14.58
CA SER A 328 6.07 19.47 -13.98
C SER A 328 6.97 20.68 -13.75
N THR A 329 8.28 20.57 -14.00
CA THR A 329 9.22 21.68 -13.81
C THR A 329 9.05 22.76 -14.90
N PRO A 330 8.61 23.98 -14.57
CA PRO A 330 8.10 24.93 -15.56
C PRO A 330 9.16 25.51 -16.50
N TYR A 331 10.44 25.47 -16.13
CA TYR A 331 11.53 26.06 -16.91
C TYR A 331 12.82 25.26 -16.84
N GLY A 332 13.58 25.29 -17.92
CA GLY A 332 14.96 24.77 -17.98
C GLY A 332 15.05 23.24 -18.19
N THR A 333 13.93 22.59 -18.43
CA THR A 333 13.86 21.18 -18.84
C THR A 333 14.18 21.04 -20.32
N ASP A 334 14.66 19.85 -20.71
CA ASP A 334 14.89 19.50 -22.10
C ASP A 334 13.59 18.97 -22.72
N TYR A 335 13.07 19.63 -23.73
CA TYR A 335 11.79 19.24 -24.37
C TYR A 335 11.85 17.85 -25.00
N THR A 336 13.00 17.45 -25.55
CA THR A 336 13.16 16.10 -26.13
C THR A 336 13.06 15.05 -25.04
N ARG A 337 13.72 15.28 -23.90
CA ARG A 337 13.63 14.39 -22.74
C ARG A 337 12.21 14.33 -22.19
N CYS A 338 11.54 15.47 -22.07
CA CYS A 338 10.14 15.50 -21.63
C CYS A 338 9.24 14.68 -22.56
N ALA A 339 9.40 14.81 -23.88
CA ALA A 339 8.63 14.02 -24.84
C ALA A 339 8.89 12.52 -24.68
N VAL A 340 10.15 12.10 -24.59
CA VAL A 340 10.52 10.68 -24.40
C VAL A 340 9.94 10.11 -23.10
N LEU A 341 10.02 10.85 -21.99
CA LEU A 341 9.43 10.42 -20.72
C LEU A 341 7.92 10.28 -20.83
N LEU A 342 7.23 11.29 -21.37
CA LEU A 342 5.78 11.30 -21.50
C LEU A 342 5.33 10.14 -22.41
N ASP A 343 5.94 9.98 -23.59
CA ASP A 343 5.62 8.88 -24.52
C ASP A 343 5.77 7.51 -23.81
N SER A 344 6.86 7.33 -23.02
CA SER A 344 7.11 6.09 -22.30
C SER A 344 6.02 5.79 -21.25
N TYR A 345 5.53 6.81 -20.53
CA TYR A 345 4.45 6.63 -19.54
C TYR A 345 3.08 6.45 -20.21
N LEU A 346 2.84 7.11 -21.33
CA LEU A 346 1.64 6.90 -22.13
C LEU A 346 1.58 5.46 -22.68
N ASP A 347 2.68 4.95 -23.23
CA ASP A 347 2.76 3.57 -23.71
C ASP A 347 2.53 2.57 -22.57
N LYS A 348 3.10 2.80 -21.39
CA LYS A 348 2.85 1.96 -20.20
C LYS A 348 1.36 2.00 -19.81
N ALA A 349 0.79 3.19 -19.64
CA ALA A 349 -0.62 3.34 -19.24
C ALA A 349 -1.57 2.70 -20.27
N GLN A 350 -1.29 2.84 -21.56
CA GLN A 350 -2.07 2.21 -22.62
C GLN A 350 -1.97 0.68 -22.56
N ASN A 351 -0.78 0.12 -22.31
CA ASN A 351 -0.60 -1.31 -22.19
C ASN A 351 -1.34 -1.86 -20.95
N ILE A 352 -1.19 -1.23 -19.79
CA ILE A 352 -1.89 -1.60 -18.56
C ILE A 352 -3.40 -1.56 -18.78
N SER A 353 -3.93 -0.46 -19.32
CA SER A 353 -5.37 -0.30 -19.55
C SER A 353 -5.91 -1.31 -20.58
N THR A 354 -5.17 -1.58 -21.65
CA THR A 354 -5.57 -2.55 -22.67
C THR A 354 -5.62 -3.96 -22.10
N ASN A 355 -4.65 -4.33 -21.28
CA ASN A 355 -4.60 -5.63 -20.64
C ASN A 355 -5.73 -5.77 -19.61
N SER A 356 -5.94 -4.79 -18.74
CA SER A 356 -7.01 -4.83 -17.74
C SER A 356 -8.43 -4.94 -18.30
N SER A 357 -8.64 -4.58 -19.57
CA SER A 357 -9.95 -4.65 -20.21
C SER A 357 -10.28 -6.02 -20.83
N ARG A 358 -9.34 -6.93 -20.89
CA ARG A 358 -9.49 -8.24 -21.56
C ARG A 358 -9.97 -9.37 -20.66
N GLU A 359 -9.93 -9.19 -19.35
CA GLU A 359 -10.06 -10.29 -18.40
C GLU A 359 -11.39 -10.35 -17.65
N ASN A 360 -11.61 -11.51 -17.01
CA ASN A 360 -12.89 -11.86 -16.40
C ASN A 360 -13.16 -11.13 -15.10
N PHE A 361 -12.12 -10.88 -14.30
CA PHE A 361 -12.18 -10.27 -12.97
C PHE A 361 -11.76 -8.80 -12.98
N TYR A 362 -11.99 -8.08 -14.03
CA TYR A 362 -11.48 -6.71 -14.22
C TYR A 362 -9.99 -6.59 -14.55
N VAL A 363 -9.15 -7.63 -14.37
CA VAL A 363 -7.71 -7.49 -14.40
C VAL A 363 -7.00 -8.66 -15.10
N LEU A 364 -5.76 -8.48 -15.41
CA LEU A 364 -4.80 -9.24 -16.21
C LEU A 364 -4.74 -10.76 -16.01
N GLU A 365 -4.48 -11.49 -17.10
CA GLU A 365 -4.17 -12.94 -17.13
C GLU A 365 -2.91 -13.32 -16.32
N ASP A 366 -2.01 -12.38 -16.07
CA ASP A 366 -0.69 -12.66 -15.48
C ASP A 366 -0.54 -12.15 -14.04
N LEU A 367 -1.63 -11.80 -13.34
CA LEU A 367 -1.56 -11.27 -11.97
C LEU A 367 -0.96 -12.23 -10.97
N ASP A 368 -1.11 -13.53 -11.17
CA ASP A 368 -0.45 -14.56 -10.36
C ASP A 368 1.08 -14.44 -10.36
N THR A 369 1.65 -13.69 -11.30
CA THR A 369 3.08 -13.44 -11.43
C THR A 369 3.51 -12.05 -10.96
N MET A 370 2.57 -11.10 -10.79
CA MET A 370 2.83 -9.75 -10.33
C MET A 370 2.76 -9.67 -8.80
N SER A 371 3.69 -8.95 -8.21
CA SER A 371 3.63 -8.61 -6.79
C SER A 371 2.65 -7.45 -6.56
N ASP A 372 2.08 -7.35 -5.35
CA ASP A 372 1.22 -6.21 -4.95
C ASP A 372 1.92 -4.86 -5.21
N LYS A 373 3.23 -4.82 -5.04
CA LYS A 373 4.04 -3.63 -5.33
C LYS A 373 3.95 -3.23 -6.80
N GLU A 374 4.04 -4.18 -7.74
CA GLU A 374 3.98 -3.91 -9.18
C GLU A 374 2.58 -3.46 -9.59
N ILE A 375 1.54 -4.10 -9.03
CA ILE A 375 0.15 -3.70 -9.26
C ILE A 375 -0.08 -2.26 -8.78
N LEU A 376 0.40 -1.92 -7.59
CA LEU A 376 0.26 -0.56 -7.04
C LEU A 376 1.05 0.48 -7.84
N GLU A 377 2.22 0.13 -8.38
CA GLU A 377 2.98 1.00 -9.29
C GLU A 377 2.21 1.26 -10.59
N ASP A 378 1.58 0.24 -11.15
CA ASP A 378 0.73 0.38 -12.34
C ASP A 378 -0.46 1.31 -12.06
N MET A 379 -1.12 1.16 -10.90
CA MET A 379 -2.22 2.05 -10.50
C MET A 379 -1.76 3.50 -10.34
N VAL A 380 -0.58 3.73 -9.75
CA VAL A 380 0.02 5.08 -9.64
C VAL A 380 0.28 5.66 -11.03
N ILE A 381 0.85 4.87 -11.95
CA ILE A 381 1.11 5.30 -13.33
C ILE A 381 -0.19 5.71 -14.02
N LEU A 382 -1.22 4.87 -13.96
CA LEU A 382 -2.53 5.18 -14.55
C LEU A 382 -3.10 6.49 -14.02
N GLY A 383 -3.06 6.70 -12.70
CA GLY A 383 -3.58 7.90 -12.05
C GLY A 383 -2.82 9.16 -12.45
N VAL A 384 -1.49 9.13 -12.41
CA VAL A 384 -0.68 10.31 -12.74
C VAL A 384 -0.75 10.65 -14.23
N VAL A 385 -0.72 9.64 -15.11
CA VAL A 385 -0.89 9.87 -16.56
C VAL A 385 -2.26 10.46 -16.86
N ASN A 386 -3.31 9.92 -16.22
CA ASN A 386 -4.68 10.43 -16.39
C ASN A 386 -4.79 11.90 -15.96
N HIS A 387 -4.13 12.28 -14.86
CA HIS A 387 -4.06 13.66 -14.40
C HIS A 387 -3.31 14.57 -15.40
N VAL A 388 -2.12 14.16 -15.86
CA VAL A 388 -1.29 14.93 -16.80
C VAL A 388 -2.01 15.17 -18.13
N LEU A 389 -2.80 14.20 -18.59
CA LEU A 389 -3.62 14.34 -19.80
C LEU A 389 -4.90 15.15 -19.57
N SER A 390 -5.21 15.53 -18.34
CA SER A 390 -6.49 16.15 -17.95
C SER A 390 -7.68 15.34 -18.45
N GLY A 391 -7.58 14.01 -18.40
CA GLY A 391 -8.54 13.05 -18.93
C GLY A 391 -9.09 12.10 -17.87
N GLN A 392 -10.01 11.24 -18.29
CA GLN A 392 -10.56 10.15 -17.48
C GLN A 392 -10.34 8.78 -18.15
N GLU A 393 -9.47 8.72 -19.14
CA GLU A 393 -9.30 7.54 -20.00
C GLU A 393 -8.87 6.30 -19.19
N TYR A 394 -7.98 6.51 -18.22
CA TYR A 394 -7.42 5.42 -17.42
C TYR A 394 -8.08 5.24 -16.05
N ALA A 395 -9.01 6.12 -15.66
CA ALA A 395 -9.69 6.03 -14.36
C ALA A 395 -10.47 4.71 -14.20
N GLY A 396 -11.10 4.23 -15.26
CA GLY A 396 -11.80 2.94 -15.25
C GLY A 396 -10.85 1.77 -15.02
N ALA A 397 -9.68 1.76 -15.66
CA ALA A 397 -8.67 0.74 -15.45
C ALA A 397 -8.12 0.78 -14.02
N GLN A 398 -7.80 1.95 -13.49
CA GLN A 398 -7.36 2.14 -12.11
C GLN A 398 -8.38 1.60 -11.09
N LYS A 399 -9.67 1.89 -11.29
CA LYS A 399 -10.74 1.37 -10.45
C LYS A 399 -10.88 -0.15 -10.55
N ASN A 400 -10.68 -0.73 -11.75
CA ASN A 400 -10.68 -2.18 -11.91
C ASN A 400 -9.60 -2.87 -11.05
N TYR A 401 -8.40 -2.28 -10.96
CA TYR A 401 -7.35 -2.78 -10.07
C TYR A 401 -7.73 -2.66 -8.58
N ILE A 402 -8.41 -1.58 -8.18
CA ILE A 402 -8.94 -1.45 -6.83
C ILE A 402 -9.92 -2.58 -6.52
N HIS A 403 -10.90 -2.82 -7.40
CA HIS A 403 -11.87 -3.89 -7.21
C HIS A 403 -11.19 -5.27 -7.09
N TYR A 404 -10.17 -5.52 -7.92
CA TYR A 404 -9.39 -6.75 -7.84
C TYR A 404 -8.69 -6.89 -6.47
N LEU A 405 -7.92 -5.90 -6.06
CA LEU A 405 -7.19 -5.93 -4.78
C LEU A 405 -8.11 -5.93 -3.56
N SER A 406 -9.36 -5.47 -3.71
CA SER A 406 -10.34 -5.41 -2.62
C SER A 406 -11.29 -6.61 -2.56
N GLY A 407 -10.99 -7.71 -3.23
CA GLY A 407 -11.74 -8.97 -3.06
C GLY A 407 -12.33 -9.57 -4.33
N VAL A 408 -12.30 -8.87 -5.48
CA VAL A 408 -12.70 -9.44 -6.77
C VAL A 408 -11.50 -10.17 -7.40
N ASN A 409 -10.99 -11.15 -6.69
CA ASN A 409 -9.85 -11.97 -7.06
C ASN A 409 -10.10 -13.45 -6.73
N GLU A 410 -9.26 -14.34 -7.25
CA GLU A 410 -9.42 -15.79 -7.06
C GLU A 410 -9.27 -16.21 -5.59
N GLU A 411 -8.42 -15.50 -4.82
CA GLU A 411 -8.22 -15.75 -3.40
C GLU A 411 -9.36 -15.20 -2.53
N ARG A 412 -10.25 -14.36 -3.08
CA ARG A 412 -11.38 -13.72 -2.37
C ARG A 412 -10.94 -12.89 -1.17
N ARG A 413 -9.72 -12.32 -1.26
CA ARG A 413 -9.06 -11.58 -0.19
C ARG A 413 -9.08 -10.10 -0.49
N ASP A 414 -9.31 -9.30 0.55
CA ASP A 414 -9.11 -7.86 0.52
C ASP A 414 -7.65 -7.52 0.85
N PHE A 415 -6.78 -7.59 -0.18
CA PHE A 415 -5.37 -7.20 -0.06
C PHE A 415 -5.19 -5.73 0.33
N MET A 416 -6.16 -4.87 0.01
CA MET A 416 -6.12 -3.45 0.34
C MET A 416 -6.23 -3.25 1.85
N THR A 417 -7.18 -3.94 2.49
CA THR A 417 -7.35 -3.89 3.94
C THR A 417 -6.18 -4.58 4.65
N GLU A 418 -5.69 -5.70 4.15
CA GLU A 418 -4.54 -6.41 4.72
C GLU A 418 -3.25 -5.55 4.71
N THR A 419 -3.06 -4.72 3.69
CA THR A 419 -1.94 -3.76 3.62
C THR A 419 -2.06 -2.66 4.69
N ILE A 420 -3.28 -2.36 5.13
CA ILE A 420 -3.61 -1.26 6.06
C ILE A 420 -3.82 -1.76 7.50
N VAL A 421 -4.27 -3.02 7.69
CA VAL A 421 -4.57 -3.56 9.01
C VAL A 421 -3.28 -3.76 9.80
N ILE A 422 -3.14 -2.88 10.79
CA ILE A 422 -2.31 -3.15 11.97
C ILE A 422 -3.05 -4.24 12.74
N GLU A 423 -2.64 -5.49 12.63
CA GLU A 423 -3.03 -6.48 13.64
C GLU A 423 -2.62 -5.93 15.01
N GLU A 424 -3.56 -5.85 15.96
CA GLU A 424 -3.26 -5.45 17.33
C GLU A 424 -2.10 -6.31 17.85
N GLY A 425 -0.89 -5.73 17.91
CA GLY A 425 0.32 -6.39 18.41
C GLY A 425 1.39 -6.73 17.37
N THR A 426 1.20 -6.43 16.08
CA THR A 426 2.26 -6.45 15.08
C THR A 426 2.45 -5.06 14.49
N ASP A 427 3.62 -4.45 14.75
CA ASP A 427 3.97 -3.09 14.31
C ASP A 427 4.37 -3.02 12.83
N CYS A 428 3.70 -3.72 11.93
CA CYS A 428 4.12 -3.81 10.53
C CYS A 428 3.03 -3.38 9.56
N ILE A 429 2.88 -2.06 9.38
CA ILE A 429 2.31 -1.52 8.13
C ILE A 429 3.38 -1.69 7.05
N ASP A 430 3.02 -2.26 5.90
CA ASP A 430 3.83 -2.08 4.70
C ASP A 430 3.74 -0.62 4.25
N THR A 431 4.60 0.22 4.82
CA THR A 431 4.62 1.67 4.60
C THR A 431 4.76 2.00 3.12
N ALA A 432 5.50 1.20 2.35
CA ALA A 432 5.71 1.47 0.93
C ALA A 432 4.43 1.26 0.13
N ASN A 433 3.73 0.16 0.34
CA ASN A 433 2.47 -0.14 -0.34
C ASN A 433 1.34 0.78 0.13
N ALA A 434 1.21 1.02 1.44
CA ALA A 434 0.23 1.97 1.98
C ALA A 434 0.42 3.40 1.44
N THR A 435 1.68 3.84 1.24
CA THR A 435 1.97 5.15 0.65
C THR A 435 1.59 5.22 -0.84
N LYS A 436 1.81 4.14 -1.62
CA LYS A 436 1.36 4.08 -3.01
C LYS A 436 -0.16 4.13 -3.11
N LEU A 437 -0.86 3.41 -2.22
CA LEU A 437 -2.31 3.49 -2.10
C LEU A 437 -2.79 4.91 -1.78
N LEU A 438 -2.07 5.64 -0.92
CA LEU A 438 -2.40 7.04 -0.65
C LEU A 438 -2.33 7.88 -1.93
N VAL A 439 -1.33 7.67 -2.79
CA VAL A 439 -1.23 8.36 -4.11
C VAL A 439 -2.40 7.98 -5.01
N VAL A 440 -2.76 6.70 -5.07
CA VAL A 440 -3.89 6.20 -5.88
C VAL A 440 -5.21 6.85 -5.44
N TYR A 441 -5.50 6.83 -4.15
CA TYR A 441 -6.72 7.46 -3.64
C TYR A 441 -6.67 8.99 -3.70
N GLY A 442 -5.48 9.61 -3.62
CA GLY A 442 -5.29 11.04 -3.84
C GLY A 442 -5.69 11.46 -5.26
N ASN A 443 -5.36 10.65 -6.26
CA ASN A 443 -5.78 10.87 -7.64
C ASN A 443 -7.30 10.72 -7.85
N LEU A 444 -7.94 9.83 -7.09
CA LEU A 444 -9.38 9.58 -7.14
C LEU A 444 -10.17 10.45 -6.15
N TYR A 445 -9.48 11.30 -5.38
CA TYR A 445 -10.10 12.21 -4.45
C TYR A 445 -10.89 13.27 -5.22
N GLU A 446 -12.19 13.32 -5.00
CA GLU A 446 -13.08 14.33 -5.58
C GLU A 446 -13.32 15.42 -4.54
N GLY A 447 -13.16 16.69 -4.92
CA GLY A 447 -13.54 17.81 -4.06
C GLY A 447 -14.99 17.65 -3.63
N ILE A 448 -15.24 17.64 -2.33
CA ILE A 448 -16.60 17.67 -1.81
C ILE A 448 -17.15 19.02 -2.21
N GLU A 449 -18.10 19.08 -3.15
CA GLU A 449 -18.93 20.27 -3.30
C GLU A 449 -19.49 20.56 -1.91
N VAL A 450 -19.00 21.64 -1.31
CA VAL A 450 -19.56 22.16 -0.05
C VAL A 450 -21.00 22.53 -0.40
N GLY A 451 -21.89 21.56 -0.20
CA GLY A 451 -23.31 21.80 -0.38
C GLY A 451 -23.68 22.99 0.45
N ASP A 452 -24.18 24.02 -0.20
CA ASP A 452 -24.78 25.19 0.43
C ASP A 452 -25.72 24.72 1.54
N ASN A 453 -25.21 24.70 2.76
CA ASN A 453 -26.07 24.64 3.95
C ASN A 453 -26.76 25.99 4.06
N ASN A 454 -27.90 26.13 3.36
CA ASN A 454 -28.92 27.15 3.61
C ASN A 454 -29.86 26.67 4.70
#